data_1f8326cf1aeee89b60dcbf085609fdcb
#
_entry.id   1f8326cf1aeee89b60dcbf085609fdcb
#
_cell.length_a   1.000
_cell.length_b   1.000
_cell.length_c   1.000
_cell.angle_alpha   90.00
_cell.angle_beta   90.00
_cell.angle_gamma   90.00
#
_symmetry.space_group_name_H-M   'P 1'
#
loop_
_entity.id
_entity.type
_entity.pdbx_description
1 polymer ?
#
loop_
_entity_poly.entity_id
_entity_poly.type
_entity_poly.pdbx_seq_one_letter_code
_entity_poly.pdbx_strand_id
1 'polypeptide(L)'
;IEKADLLPSRAEFLLDLSLLLEGNVYNAGPAVGEQLSMFPDTMPQQLALELVDKFGFVDVDRLCRENPRLKLVQELAEKYRFLHWELEFADVFADRSGFDLVLGNPPWIKVEWNEGGVMGDVEPLFVLRSYSGPKLSQLRKELIDRYELRGSYLSTYEEASAIQSFLNAHQNYPLLEGQKVNLYRC
;
A
#
# COMPACT_ATOMS: atom_id res chain seq x y z
N ILE A 1 7.70 11.94 1.51
CA ILE A 1 8.85 12.22 0.62
C ILE A 1 9.99 11.25 0.93
N GLU A 2 10.36 11.01 2.19
CA GLU A 2 11.42 10.06 2.56
C GLU A 2 11.17 8.59 2.14
N LYS A 3 9.93 8.21 1.90
CA LYS A 3 9.56 6.85 1.48
C LYS A 3 9.44 6.69 -0.05
N ALA A 4 9.55 7.75 -0.82
CA ALA A 4 9.43 7.69 -2.29
C ALA A 4 10.56 6.85 -2.91
N ASP A 5 11.75 6.87 -2.32
CA ASP A 5 12.90 6.09 -2.77
C ASP A 5 12.73 4.57 -2.57
N LEU A 6 11.72 4.17 -1.79
CA LEU A 6 11.37 2.75 -1.57
C LEU A 6 10.35 2.23 -2.60
N LEU A 7 9.82 3.08 -3.47
CA LEU A 7 8.93 2.62 -4.55
C LEU A 7 9.73 1.79 -5.56
N PRO A 8 9.34 0.52 -5.80
CA PRO A 8 10.08 -0.34 -6.69
C PRO A 8 9.83 0.02 -8.16
N SER A 9 10.86 -0.07 -8.97
CA SER A 9 10.68 -0.26 -10.41
C SER A 9 10.02 -1.62 -10.67
N ARG A 10 9.52 -1.83 -11.90
CA ARG A 10 8.93 -3.13 -12.27
C ARG A 10 9.90 -4.31 -12.05
N ALA A 11 11.17 -4.11 -12.36
CA ALA A 11 12.20 -5.15 -12.21
C ALA A 11 12.45 -5.48 -10.73
N GLU A 12 12.56 -4.46 -9.90
CA GLU A 12 12.74 -4.63 -8.45
C GLU A 12 11.50 -5.28 -7.79
N PHE A 13 10.29 -4.91 -8.23
CA PHE A 13 9.07 -5.55 -7.73
C PHE A 13 9.04 -7.05 -8.05
N LEU A 14 9.40 -7.43 -9.28
CA LEU A 14 9.47 -8.85 -9.66
C LEU A 14 10.57 -9.59 -8.91
N LEU A 15 11.69 -8.92 -8.62
CA LEU A 15 12.75 -9.47 -7.80
C LEU A 15 12.29 -9.70 -6.35
N ASP A 16 11.66 -8.71 -5.72
CA ASP A 16 11.12 -8.82 -4.36
C ASP A 16 10.08 -9.95 -4.28
N LEU A 17 9.21 -10.06 -5.30
CA LEU A 17 8.21 -11.12 -5.39
C LEU A 17 8.85 -12.50 -5.53
N SER A 18 9.87 -12.64 -6.37
CA SER A 18 10.61 -13.90 -6.54
C SER A 18 11.31 -14.32 -5.25
N LEU A 19 11.92 -13.37 -4.52
CA LEU A 19 12.52 -13.63 -3.22
C LEU A 19 11.51 -14.12 -2.18
N LEU A 20 10.31 -13.51 -2.15
CA LEU A 20 9.25 -13.89 -1.21
C LEU A 20 8.63 -15.26 -1.52
N LEU A 21 8.48 -15.60 -2.80
CA LEU A 21 7.83 -16.85 -3.20
C LEU A 21 8.77 -18.05 -3.25
N GLU A 22 9.99 -17.84 -3.73
CA GLU A 22 10.92 -18.92 -4.06
C GLU A 22 12.20 -18.93 -3.22
N GLY A 23 12.43 -17.86 -2.45
CA GLY A 23 13.70 -17.68 -1.73
C GLY A 23 14.91 -17.48 -2.64
N ASN A 24 14.67 -17.35 -3.93
CA ASN A 24 15.70 -17.22 -4.98
C ASN A 24 15.46 -15.96 -5.79
N VAL A 25 16.55 -15.35 -6.25
CA VAL A 25 16.48 -14.33 -7.31
C VAL A 25 16.11 -15.04 -8.61
N TYR A 26 14.98 -14.68 -9.19
CA TYR A 26 14.59 -15.19 -10.49
C TYR A 26 15.68 -14.77 -11.51
N ASN A 27 16.45 -15.72 -11.99
CA ASN A 27 17.25 -15.51 -13.17
C ASN A 27 16.29 -15.45 -14.35
N ALA A 28 15.79 -14.25 -14.65
CA ALA A 28 15.23 -13.99 -15.97
C ALA A 28 16.34 -14.36 -16.95
N GLY A 29 16.16 -15.48 -17.65
CA GLY A 29 17.12 -15.95 -18.62
C GLY A 29 17.53 -14.80 -19.54
N PRO A 30 18.73 -14.82 -20.11
CA PRO A 30 19.27 -13.71 -20.88
C PRO A 30 18.25 -13.26 -21.91
N ALA A 31 17.91 -11.97 -21.90
CA ALA A 31 17.09 -11.36 -22.94
C ALA A 31 17.78 -11.69 -24.28
N VAL A 32 16.98 -12.10 -25.25
CA VAL A 32 17.49 -12.49 -26.59
C VAL A 32 18.34 -11.34 -27.14
N GLY A 33 19.67 -11.49 -27.11
CA GLY A 33 20.64 -10.49 -27.60
C GLY A 33 21.65 -9.99 -26.57
N GLU A 34 21.58 -10.36 -25.29
CA GLU A 34 22.63 -10.04 -24.33
C GLU A 34 23.72 -11.13 -24.32
N GLN A 35 24.98 -10.67 -24.43
CA GLN A 35 26.16 -11.54 -24.35
C GLN A 35 26.12 -12.31 -23.01
N LEU A 36 26.18 -13.61 -23.11
CA LEU A 36 26.39 -14.50 -21.97
C LEU A 36 27.61 -14.00 -21.16
N SER A 37 27.35 -13.61 -19.92
CA SER A 37 28.43 -13.30 -18.98
C SER A 37 29.27 -14.55 -18.83
N MET A 38 30.60 -14.38 -19.01
CA MET A 38 31.58 -15.46 -18.99
C MET A 38 31.78 -16.07 -17.58
N PHE A 39 31.00 -15.63 -16.59
CA PHE A 39 31.00 -16.12 -15.19
C PHE A 39 29.58 -16.39 -14.69
N PRO A 40 29.01 -17.57 -15.03
CA PRO A 40 27.64 -17.91 -14.56
C PRO A 40 27.56 -18.23 -13.07
N ASP A 41 28.66 -18.33 -12.32
CA ASP A 41 28.72 -18.94 -11.00
C ASP A 41 28.88 -17.98 -9.80
N THR A 42 28.78 -16.68 -9.98
CA THR A 42 29.03 -15.73 -8.88
C THR A 42 27.77 -15.03 -8.32
N MET A 43 26.60 -15.55 -8.56
CA MET A 43 25.39 -15.10 -7.87
C MET A 43 24.86 -16.17 -6.92
N PRO A 44 24.34 -15.79 -5.76
CA PRO A 44 24.54 -16.49 -4.52
C PRO A 44 23.54 -17.64 -4.34
N GLN A 45 23.91 -18.82 -4.77
CA GLN A 45 23.34 -20.05 -4.25
C GLN A 45 23.39 -20.10 -2.71
N GLN A 46 24.39 -19.42 -2.10
CA GLN A 46 24.50 -19.25 -0.67
C GLN A 46 23.37 -18.38 -0.06
N LEU A 47 22.95 -17.31 -0.71
CA LEU A 47 21.86 -16.46 -0.19
C LEU A 47 20.52 -17.21 -0.22
N ALA A 48 20.28 -17.98 -1.25
CA ALA A 48 19.08 -18.79 -1.39
C ALA A 48 18.96 -19.88 -0.30
N LEU A 49 20.07 -20.53 0.00
CA LEU A 49 20.14 -21.57 1.05
C LEU A 49 19.94 -20.99 2.46
N GLU A 50 20.28 -19.71 2.68
CA GLU A 50 20.11 -19.05 3.98
C GLU A 50 18.71 -18.50 4.22
N LEU A 51 17.94 -18.26 3.13
CA LEU A 51 16.58 -17.69 3.19
C LEU A 51 15.48 -18.75 3.23
N VAL A 52 15.81 -19.99 2.95
CA VAL A 52 14.85 -21.10 2.91
C VAL A 52 15.12 -22.04 4.09
N ASP A 53 14.06 -22.34 4.83
CA ASP A 53 14.15 -23.29 5.94
C ASP A 53 14.30 -24.74 5.46
N LYS A 54 14.51 -25.67 6.40
CA LYS A 54 14.64 -27.12 6.11
C LYS A 54 13.41 -27.77 5.46
N PHE A 55 12.27 -27.08 5.43
CA PHE A 55 11.03 -27.54 4.80
C PHE A 55 10.80 -26.89 3.44
N GLY A 56 11.68 -26.03 2.98
CA GLY A 56 11.55 -25.32 1.72
C GLY A 56 10.75 -24.02 1.79
N PHE A 57 10.40 -23.54 3.00
CA PHE A 57 9.69 -22.28 3.18
C PHE A 57 10.67 -21.12 3.33
N VAL A 58 10.33 -19.98 2.73
CA VAL A 58 11.12 -18.76 2.82
C VAL A 58 10.94 -18.12 4.19
N ASP A 59 12.04 -17.71 4.83
CA ASP A 59 12.03 -16.90 6.06
C ASP A 59 11.66 -15.45 5.72
N VAL A 60 10.36 -15.19 5.62
CA VAL A 60 9.79 -13.88 5.29
C VAL A 60 10.16 -12.84 6.36
N ASP A 61 10.19 -13.21 7.63
CA ASP A 61 10.54 -12.30 8.72
C ASP A 61 11.99 -11.81 8.61
N ARG A 62 12.89 -12.69 8.22
CA ARG A 62 14.28 -12.33 7.96
C ARG A 62 14.38 -11.38 6.75
N LEU A 63 13.71 -11.72 5.64
CA LEU A 63 13.66 -10.85 4.47
C LEU A 63 13.13 -9.46 4.79
N CYS A 64 12.05 -9.35 5.55
CA CYS A 64 11.48 -8.07 5.96
C CYS A 64 12.43 -7.28 6.87
N ARG A 65 13.23 -7.94 7.71
CA ARG A 65 14.24 -7.27 8.54
C ARG A 65 15.41 -6.72 7.73
N GLU A 66 15.85 -7.45 6.71
CA GLU A 66 17.04 -7.11 5.90
C GLU A 66 16.73 -6.15 4.74
N ASN A 67 15.47 -6.13 4.26
CA ASN A 67 15.03 -5.28 3.15
C ASN A 67 14.09 -4.16 3.65
N PRO A 68 14.53 -2.88 3.63
CA PRO A 68 13.70 -1.76 4.11
C PRO A 68 12.36 -1.62 3.39
N ARG A 69 12.29 -1.98 2.10
CA ARG A 69 11.05 -1.98 1.31
C ARG A 69 10.08 -3.03 1.81
N LEU A 70 10.52 -4.27 1.97
CA LEU A 70 9.68 -5.36 2.48
C LEU A 70 9.24 -5.11 3.91
N LYS A 71 10.10 -4.52 4.74
CA LYS A 71 9.74 -4.07 6.08
C LYS A 71 8.60 -3.04 6.04
N LEU A 72 8.68 -2.04 5.16
CA LEU A 72 7.60 -1.07 4.98
C LEU A 72 6.31 -1.72 4.49
N VAL A 73 6.39 -2.70 3.58
CA VAL A 73 5.21 -3.47 3.12
C VAL A 73 4.57 -4.23 4.27
N GLN A 74 5.37 -4.88 5.11
CA GLN A 74 4.89 -5.57 6.31
C GLN A 74 4.18 -4.61 7.28
N GLU A 75 4.80 -3.48 7.61
CA GLU A 75 4.21 -2.45 8.47
C GLU A 75 2.87 -1.93 7.93
N LEU A 76 2.78 -1.71 6.61
CA LEU A 76 1.55 -1.28 5.97
C LEU A 76 0.48 -2.37 5.98
N ALA A 77 0.86 -3.63 5.71
CA ALA A 77 -0.05 -4.76 5.75
C ALA A 77 -0.64 -4.98 7.16
N GLU A 78 0.18 -4.87 8.19
CA GLU A 78 -0.25 -4.95 9.59
C GLU A 78 -1.18 -3.79 9.99
N LYS A 79 -0.85 -2.57 9.55
CA LYS A 79 -1.64 -1.36 9.83
C LYS A 79 -3.02 -1.42 9.17
N TYR A 80 -3.07 -1.75 7.88
CA TYR A 80 -4.31 -1.66 7.09
C TYR A 80 -5.07 -2.96 6.98
N ARG A 81 -4.45 -4.10 7.32
CA ARG A 81 -5.06 -5.44 7.29
C ARG A 81 -5.76 -5.73 5.97
N PHE A 82 -5.02 -5.57 4.88
CA PHE A 82 -5.55 -5.83 3.53
C PHE A 82 -6.13 -7.25 3.45
N LEU A 83 -7.33 -7.36 2.91
CA LEU A 83 -8.00 -8.63 2.68
C LEU A 83 -8.01 -8.91 1.17
N HIS A 84 -7.46 -10.05 0.80
CA HIS A 84 -7.55 -10.60 -0.54
C HIS A 84 -8.52 -11.78 -0.55
N TRP A 85 -9.69 -11.61 -1.15
CA TRP A 85 -10.73 -12.63 -1.20
C TRP A 85 -10.23 -13.95 -1.79
N GLU A 86 -9.50 -13.90 -2.91
CA GLU A 86 -8.99 -15.08 -3.61
C GLU A 86 -7.92 -15.84 -2.80
N LEU A 87 -7.19 -15.17 -1.91
CA LEU A 87 -6.20 -15.82 -1.04
C LEU A 87 -6.85 -16.34 0.25
N GLU A 88 -7.73 -15.55 0.85
CA GLU A 88 -8.39 -15.90 2.11
C GLU A 88 -9.37 -17.07 1.93
N PHE A 89 -10.02 -17.15 0.77
CA PHE A 89 -10.99 -18.19 0.43
C PHE A 89 -10.53 -18.98 -0.80
N ALA A 90 -9.24 -19.34 -0.84
CA ALA A 90 -8.61 -19.97 -1.98
C ALA A 90 -9.29 -21.29 -2.39
N ASP A 91 -9.79 -22.07 -1.44
CA ASP A 91 -10.57 -23.29 -1.67
C ASP A 91 -11.87 -23.00 -2.42
N VAL A 92 -12.62 -21.96 -2.03
CA VAL A 92 -13.87 -21.56 -2.70
C VAL A 92 -13.60 -21.11 -4.14
N PHE A 93 -12.53 -20.31 -4.34
CA PHE A 93 -12.19 -19.80 -5.66
C PHE A 93 -11.62 -20.90 -6.58
N ALA A 94 -10.88 -21.86 -6.03
CA ALA A 94 -10.35 -22.99 -6.79
C ALA A 94 -11.46 -23.94 -7.27
N ASP A 95 -12.43 -24.24 -6.40
CA ASP A 95 -13.47 -25.21 -6.69
C ASP A 95 -14.66 -24.63 -7.48
N ARG A 96 -15.04 -23.38 -7.22
CA ARG A 96 -16.29 -22.76 -7.66
C ARG A 96 -16.14 -21.44 -8.39
N SER A 97 -14.90 -20.94 -8.55
CA SER A 97 -14.58 -19.63 -9.15
C SER A 97 -15.17 -18.43 -8.39
N GLY A 98 -15.60 -18.62 -7.15
CA GLY A 98 -16.13 -17.59 -6.28
C GLY A 98 -17.34 -17.99 -5.45
N PHE A 99 -17.97 -16.99 -4.83
CA PHE A 99 -19.15 -17.16 -3.99
C PHE A 99 -20.44 -17.11 -4.83
N ASP A 100 -21.44 -17.93 -4.50
CA ASP A 100 -22.76 -17.86 -5.11
C ASP A 100 -23.53 -16.61 -4.66
N LEU A 101 -23.27 -16.13 -3.44
CA LEU A 101 -23.90 -14.95 -2.86
C LEU A 101 -23.01 -14.35 -1.78
N VAL A 102 -22.82 -13.03 -1.82
CA VAL A 102 -22.16 -12.25 -0.77
C VAL A 102 -23.20 -11.30 -0.17
N LEU A 103 -23.45 -11.43 1.13
CA LEU A 103 -24.34 -10.55 1.88
C LEU A 103 -23.52 -9.78 2.93
N GLY A 104 -23.65 -8.46 2.93
CA GLY A 104 -22.95 -7.60 3.87
C GLY A 104 -23.64 -6.26 4.03
N ASN A 105 -23.22 -5.54 5.07
CA ASN A 105 -23.59 -4.14 5.28
C ASN A 105 -22.31 -3.32 5.25
N PRO A 106 -21.79 -2.97 4.05
CA PRO A 106 -20.55 -2.20 3.95
C PRO A 106 -20.74 -0.80 4.56
N PRO A 107 -19.67 -0.18 5.10
CA PRO A 107 -19.75 1.14 5.67
C PRO A 107 -20.13 2.19 4.61
N TRP A 108 -21.07 3.08 4.94
CA TRP A 108 -21.56 4.15 4.06
C TRP A 108 -20.67 5.39 4.17
N ILE A 109 -19.38 5.20 4.05
CA ILE A 109 -18.39 6.25 4.24
C ILE A 109 -17.91 6.74 2.88
N LYS A 110 -17.99 8.05 2.68
CA LYS A 110 -17.27 8.71 1.60
C LYS A 110 -15.82 8.89 2.02
N VAL A 111 -14.91 8.44 1.17
CA VAL A 111 -13.48 8.68 1.39
C VAL A 111 -13.14 10.04 0.80
N GLU A 112 -13.29 11.07 1.61
CA GLU A 112 -12.94 12.44 1.26
C GLU A 112 -12.02 13.02 2.34
N TRP A 113 -11.08 13.86 1.95
CA TRP A 113 -10.27 14.60 2.90
C TRP A 113 -11.14 15.50 3.77
N ASN A 114 -11.07 15.32 5.07
CA ASN A 114 -11.82 16.10 6.04
C ASN A 114 -10.88 16.97 6.90
N GLU A 115 -10.50 18.12 6.36
CA GLU A 115 -9.67 19.10 7.08
C GLU A 115 -10.33 19.55 8.39
N GLY A 116 -11.66 19.73 8.37
CA GLY A 116 -12.43 20.12 9.54
C GLY A 116 -12.31 19.14 10.69
N GLY A 117 -12.23 17.83 10.42
CA GLY A 117 -11.97 16.83 11.45
C GLY A 117 -10.65 17.06 12.14
N VAL A 118 -9.56 17.16 11.38
CA VAL A 118 -8.20 17.34 11.94
C VAL A 118 -8.03 18.66 12.68
N MET A 119 -8.55 19.76 12.11
CA MET A 119 -8.42 21.08 12.74
C MET A 119 -9.42 21.29 13.87
N GLY A 120 -10.60 20.67 13.79
CA GLY A 120 -11.63 20.75 14.81
C GLY A 120 -11.26 20.11 16.14
N ASP A 121 -10.36 19.12 16.13
CA ASP A 121 -9.86 18.48 17.34
C ASP A 121 -9.05 19.46 18.22
N VAL A 122 -8.36 20.42 17.62
CA VAL A 122 -7.54 21.41 18.33
C VAL A 122 -8.22 22.78 18.44
N GLU A 123 -9.05 23.14 17.47
CA GLU A 123 -9.80 24.39 17.45
C GLU A 123 -11.24 24.15 16.95
N PRO A 124 -12.19 23.82 17.84
CA PRO A 124 -13.58 23.53 17.45
C PRO A 124 -14.24 24.65 16.65
N LEU A 125 -13.86 25.90 16.85
CA LEU A 125 -14.39 27.04 16.11
C LEU A 125 -14.00 27.02 14.62
N PHE A 126 -12.97 26.26 14.26
CA PHE A 126 -12.59 26.06 12.85
C PHE A 126 -13.74 25.45 12.01
N VAL A 127 -14.50 24.55 12.64
CA VAL A 127 -15.65 23.88 12.03
C VAL A 127 -16.96 24.62 12.27
N LEU A 128 -17.14 25.12 13.51
CA LEU A 128 -18.42 25.72 13.93
C LEU A 128 -18.69 27.09 13.32
N ARG A 129 -17.66 27.84 12.95
CA ARG A 129 -17.81 29.13 12.30
C ARG A 129 -17.60 29.00 10.81
N SER A 130 -18.55 29.55 10.04
CA SER A 130 -18.46 29.67 8.58
C SER A 130 -17.50 30.78 8.17
N TYR A 131 -16.20 30.49 8.30
CA TYR A 131 -15.16 31.43 7.85
C TYR A 131 -15.06 31.49 6.32
N SER A 132 -14.69 32.66 5.78
CA SER A 132 -14.34 32.79 4.37
C SER A 132 -13.05 32.01 4.03
N GLY A 133 -12.89 31.60 2.77
CA GLY A 133 -11.73 30.83 2.31
C GLY A 133 -10.37 31.47 2.70
N PRO A 134 -10.14 32.78 2.50
CA PRO A 134 -8.91 33.44 2.92
C PRO A 134 -8.67 33.36 4.43
N LYS A 135 -9.73 33.54 5.23
CA LYS A 135 -9.64 33.44 6.70
C LYS A 135 -9.33 32.02 7.16
N LEU A 136 -9.96 30.99 6.55
CA LEU A 136 -9.65 29.59 6.82
C LEU A 136 -8.18 29.28 6.49
N SER A 137 -7.68 29.78 5.37
CA SER A 137 -6.28 29.56 4.97
C SER A 137 -5.27 30.19 5.94
N GLN A 138 -5.58 31.38 6.48
CA GLN A 138 -4.78 32.01 7.51
C GLN A 138 -4.82 31.23 8.83
N LEU A 139 -6.03 30.88 9.28
CA LEU A 139 -6.25 30.14 10.53
C LEU A 139 -5.58 28.78 10.51
N ARG A 140 -5.62 28.07 9.36
CA ARG A 140 -4.90 26.82 9.15
C ARG A 140 -3.41 26.96 9.44
N LYS A 141 -2.76 27.97 8.88
CA LYS A 141 -1.32 28.23 9.12
C LYS A 141 -1.05 28.49 10.59
N GLU A 142 -1.86 29.35 11.21
CA GLU A 142 -1.72 29.70 12.64
C GLU A 142 -1.87 28.46 13.54
N LEU A 143 -2.83 27.57 13.24
CA LEU A 143 -3.06 26.35 14.03
C LEU A 143 -1.95 25.32 13.83
N ILE A 144 -1.51 25.10 12.59
CA ILE A 144 -0.42 24.18 12.27
C ILE A 144 0.87 24.59 13.01
N ASP A 145 1.17 25.89 13.00
CA ASP A 145 2.39 26.40 13.65
C ASP A 145 2.24 26.39 15.18
N ARG A 146 1.08 26.81 15.72
CA ARG A 146 0.83 26.88 17.16
C ARG A 146 0.86 25.53 17.86
N TYR A 147 0.29 24.51 17.23
CA TYR A 147 0.13 23.17 17.81
C TYR A 147 1.10 22.15 17.20
N GLU A 148 2.08 22.59 16.41
CA GLU A 148 3.09 21.74 15.76
C GLU A 148 2.47 20.58 14.94
N LEU A 149 1.30 20.81 14.34
CA LEU A 149 0.48 19.78 13.68
C LEU A 149 0.99 19.38 12.30
N ARG A 150 2.06 19.97 11.79
CA ARG A 150 2.49 19.77 10.40
C ARG A 150 2.67 18.30 10.04
N GLY A 151 3.31 17.52 10.91
CA GLY A 151 3.57 16.11 10.68
C GLY A 151 2.28 15.27 10.63
N SER A 152 1.42 15.42 11.64
CA SER A 152 0.15 14.69 11.73
C SER A 152 -0.82 15.12 10.63
N TYR A 153 -0.91 16.43 10.34
CA TYR A 153 -1.75 16.94 9.25
C TYR A 153 -1.37 16.37 7.88
N LEU A 154 -0.07 16.39 7.55
CA LEU A 154 0.42 15.84 6.29
C LEU A 154 0.22 14.33 6.21
N SER A 155 0.52 13.60 7.28
CA SER A 155 0.34 12.14 7.34
C SER A 155 -1.13 11.76 7.12
N THR A 156 -2.07 12.44 7.77
CA THR A 156 -3.51 12.18 7.61
C THR A 156 -4.00 12.57 6.20
N TYR A 157 -3.48 13.67 5.64
CA TYR A 157 -3.78 14.07 4.28
C TYR A 157 -3.27 13.07 3.25
N GLU A 158 -2.01 12.62 3.39
CA GLU A 158 -1.41 11.61 2.51
C GLU A 158 -2.18 10.30 2.57
N GLU A 159 -2.58 9.85 3.75
CA GLU A 159 -3.39 8.65 3.94
C GLU A 159 -4.75 8.74 3.24
N ALA A 160 -5.49 9.83 3.47
CA ALA A 160 -6.78 10.06 2.82
C ALA A 160 -6.65 10.14 1.30
N SER A 161 -5.62 10.84 0.82
CA SER A 161 -5.33 10.99 -0.60
C SER A 161 -4.93 9.68 -1.26
N ALA A 162 -4.14 8.84 -0.58
CA ALA A 162 -3.73 7.53 -1.07
C ALA A 162 -4.92 6.58 -1.20
N ILE A 163 -5.79 6.50 -0.18
CA ILE A 163 -7.00 5.69 -0.20
C ILE A 163 -7.93 6.17 -1.33
N GLN A 164 -8.13 7.48 -1.46
CA GLN A 164 -8.96 8.04 -2.52
C GLN A 164 -8.40 7.72 -3.91
N SER A 165 -7.09 7.82 -4.10
CA SER A 165 -6.42 7.49 -5.35
C SER A 165 -6.55 6.01 -5.69
N PHE A 166 -6.40 5.13 -4.72
CA PHE A 166 -6.56 3.68 -4.89
C PHE A 166 -7.98 3.32 -5.31
N LEU A 167 -8.99 3.88 -4.63
CA LEU A 167 -10.40 3.63 -4.92
C LEU A 167 -10.86 4.24 -6.26
N ASN A 168 -10.23 5.34 -6.70
CA ASN A 168 -10.51 5.97 -8.00
C ASN A 168 -9.74 5.31 -9.16
N ALA A 169 -8.81 4.40 -8.88
CA ALA A 169 -8.03 3.78 -9.92
C ALA A 169 -8.89 2.81 -10.74
N HIS A 170 -9.09 3.12 -12.02
CA HIS A 170 -9.88 2.33 -12.95
C HIS A 170 -9.46 0.86 -13.02
N GLN A 171 -8.17 0.60 -12.89
CA GLN A 171 -7.63 -0.78 -12.86
C GLN A 171 -8.12 -1.61 -11.69
N ASN A 172 -8.45 -0.98 -10.55
CA ASN A 172 -8.93 -1.66 -9.35
C ASN A 172 -10.44 -1.85 -9.39
N TYR A 173 -11.17 -0.82 -9.86
CA TYR A 173 -12.62 -0.79 -9.88
C TYR A 173 -13.16 -0.27 -11.23
N PRO A 174 -13.05 -1.06 -12.30
CA PRO A 174 -13.40 -0.60 -13.65
C PRO A 174 -14.88 -0.20 -13.81
N LEU A 175 -15.77 -0.77 -12.99
CA LEU A 175 -17.21 -0.46 -13.02
C LEU A 175 -17.57 0.88 -12.35
N LEU A 176 -16.62 1.49 -11.64
CA LEU A 176 -16.85 2.77 -10.93
C LEU A 176 -16.35 3.98 -11.69
N GLU A 177 -15.90 3.81 -12.94
CA GLU A 177 -15.40 4.90 -13.76
C GLU A 177 -16.40 6.06 -13.85
N GLY A 178 -15.92 7.28 -13.57
CA GLY A 178 -16.73 8.51 -13.62
C GLY A 178 -17.71 8.69 -12.44
N GLN A 179 -17.72 7.81 -11.46
CA GLN A 179 -18.55 7.94 -10.26
C GLN A 179 -17.72 8.44 -9.07
N LYS A 180 -18.38 9.20 -8.17
CA LYS A 180 -17.77 9.54 -6.89
C LYS A 180 -17.58 8.28 -6.04
N VAL A 181 -16.35 8.09 -5.57
CA VAL A 181 -15.99 6.93 -4.77
C VAL A 181 -16.75 6.92 -3.44
N ASN A 182 -17.36 5.79 -3.18
CA ASN A 182 -18.01 5.49 -1.91
C ASN A 182 -17.76 4.01 -1.60
N LEU A 183 -17.31 3.70 -0.38
CA LEU A 183 -16.91 2.36 0.01
C LEU A 183 -17.99 1.29 -0.22
N TYR A 184 -19.28 1.65 -0.15
CA TYR A 184 -20.35 0.67 -0.41
C TYR A 184 -20.53 0.31 -1.89
N ARG A 185 -19.80 0.97 -2.80
CA ARG A 185 -19.84 0.69 -4.26
C ARG A 185 -18.61 -0.07 -4.75
N CYS A 186 -17.57 -0.11 -3.92
CA CYS A 186 -16.37 -0.89 -4.18
C CYS A 186 -16.59 -2.33 -3.71
#